data_c320963dab840635801c1b491a985972
#
_entry.id   c320963dab840635801c1b491a985972
#
_cell.length_a   1.000
_cell.length_b   1.000
_cell.length_c   1.000
_cell.angle_alpha   90.00
_cell.angle_beta   90.00
_cell.angle_gamma   90.00
#
_symmetry.space_group_name_H-M   'P 1'
#
loop_
_entity.id
_entity.type
_entity.pdbx_description
1 polymer ?
#
loop_
_entity_poly.entity_id
_entity_poly.type
_entity_poly.pdbx_seq_one_letter_code
_entity_poly.pdbx_strand_id
1 'polypeptide(L)'
;AHCMGNALGNFKEYWDEIYSNPRMLGGFIWDWVDQGIYKILPDGRRMVAYGGDFGDRPNLKAFCFNGVVMSDRETTPKYWEVKKVYAPVKLEMEKDLQVFPKEQDVFLKEQDVLPKGLRVTNRNHHIGLEGYRCLWTLIENGKKMKQGELALPSVAPGETGTMALPDVKINKQA
;
A
#
# COMPACT_ATOMS: atom_id res chain seq x y z
N ALA A 1 15.71 3.22 -1.43
CA ALA A 1 15.48 2.04 -0.59
C ALA A 1 15.87 0.78 -1.34
N HIS A 2 16.52 -0.18 -0.68
CA HIS A 2 16.91 -1.47 -1.26
C HIS A 2 15.84 -2.52 -0.99
N CYS A 3 15.51 -3.38 -1.97
CA CYS A 3 14.40 -4.35 -1.86
C CYS A 3 14.82 -5.81 -1.58
N MET A 4 16.10 -6.08 -1.41
CA MET A 4 16.58 -7.44 -1.14
C MET A 4 16.02 -7.98 0.18
N GLY A 5 15.45 -9.18 0.14
CA GLY A 5 14.82 -9.80 1.32
C GLY A 5 13.70 -8.92 1.91
N ASN A 6 13.82 -8.60 3.19
CA ASN A 6 12.87 -7.76 3.93
C ASN A 6 13.28 -6.27 4.00
N ALA A 7 14.23 -5.84 3.15
CA ALA A 7 14.80 -4.49 3.22
C ALA A 7 13.82 -3.35 2.89
N LEU A 8 12.63 -3.64 2.36
CA LEU A 8 11.56 -2.66 2.14
C LEU A 8 10.70 -2.42 3.39
N GLY A 9 11.01 -3.03 4.51
CA GLY A 9 10.41 -2.67 5.80
C GLY A 9 10.57 -1.17 6.07
N ASN A 10 9.61 -0.57 6.72
CA ASN A 10 9.55 0.88 7.00
C ASN A 10 9.47 1.78 5.74
N PHE A 11 9.07 1.22 4.60
CA PHE A 11 8.95 2.00 3.36
C PHE A 11 7.92 3.13 3.48
N LYS A 12 6.84 2.86 4.20
CA LYS A 12 5.81 3.87 4.51
C LYS A 12 6.39 5.04 5.30
N GLU A 13 7.20 4.78 6.32
CA GLU A 13 7.82 5.80 7.18
C GLU A 13 8.78 6.69 6.38
N TYR A 14 9.55 6.13 5.45
CA TYR A 14 10.36 6.91 4.51
C TYR A 14 9.51 7.90 3.71
N TRP A 15 8.36 7.44 3.22
CA TRP A 15 7.51 8.27 2.38
C TRP A 15 6.64 9.23 3.19
N ASP A 16 6.28 8.91 4.42
CA ASP A 16 5.63 9.84 5.33
C ASP A 16 6.56 11.04 5.60
N GLU A 17 7.86 10.80 5.82
CA GLU A 17 8.86 11.87 5.98
C GLU A 17 9.00 12.70 4.67
N ILE A 18 9.11 12.03 3.53
CA ILE A 18 9.22 12.71 2.23
C ILE A 18 8.00 13.60 1.97
N TYR A 19 6.79 13.11 2.20
CA TYR A 19 5.57 13.89 2.00
C TYR A 19 5.39 15.04 3.00
N SER A 20 5.93 14.91 4.21
CA SER A 20 5.84 15.95 5.25
C SER A 20 6.86 17.07 5.09
N ASN A 21 7.94 16.84 4.36
CA ASN A 21 9.05 17.78 4.24
C ASN A 21 9.16 18.35 2.82
N PRO A 22 8.83 19.63 2.59
CA PRO A 22 8.82 20.24 1.26
C PRO A 22 10.21 20.37 0.61
N ARG A 23 11.29 20.06 1.35
CA ARG A 23 12.66 20.04 0.82
C ARG A 23 13.04 18.66 0.25
N MET A 24 12.21 17.62 0.48
CA MET A 24 12.46 16.28 -0.01
C MET A 24 11.72 16.08 -1.34
N LEU A 25 12.45 15.76 -2.40
CA LEU A 25 11.87 15.55 -3.74
C LEU A 25 11.33 14.15 -3.96
N GLY A 26 11.74 13.19 -3.15
CA GLY A 26 11.35 11.80 -3.31
C GLY A 26 12.48 10.82 -3.04
N GLY A 27 12.33 9.59 -3.51
CA GLY A 27 13.31 8.52 -3.35
C GLY A 27 13.15 7.46 -4.43
N PHE A 28 14.16 6.61 -4.54
CA PHE A 28 14.17 5.52 -5.51
C PHE A 28 14.24 4.19 -4.79
N ILE A 29 13.64 3.16 -5.41
CA ILE A 29 13.71 1.78 -4.96
C ILE A 29 14.74 1.04 -5.82
N TRP A 30 15.63 0.30 -5.21
CA TRP A 30 16.51 -0.64 -5.87
C TRP A 30 16.12 -2.06 -5.48
N ASP A 31 15.50 -2.82 -6.33
CA ASP A 31 15.26 -2.63 -7.74
C ASP A 31 13.79 -2.97 -8.08
N TRP A 32 13.34 -2.72 -9.32
CA TRP A 32 11.98 -3.06 -9.72
C TRP A 32 11.80 -4.57 -9.93
N VAL A 33 12.76 -5.23 -10.57
CA VAL A 33 12.70 -6.63 -10.94
C VAL A 33 13.89 -7.39 -10.39
N ASP A 34 13.66 -8.58 -9.83
CA ASP A 34 14.75 -9.51 -9.54
C ASP A 34 15.55 -9.81 -10.81
N GLN A 35 16.87 -9.71 -10.72
CA GLN A 35 17.80 -9.83 -11.86
C GLN A 35 18.27 -11.28 -12.11
N GLY A 36 17.57 -12.28 -11.54
CA GLY A 36 17.82 -13.69 -11.78
C GLY A 36 17.51 -14.08 -13.22
N ILE A 37 18.28 -15.02 -13.74
CA ILE A 37 18.19 -15.54 -15.12
C ILE A 37 17.66 -16.98 -15.08
N TYR A 38 16.81 -17.35 -16.01
CA TYR A 38 16.34 -18.73 -16.09
C TYR A 38 17.44 -19.70 -16.55
N LYS A 39 17.55 -20.82 -15.83
CA LYS A 39 18.39 -21.96 -16.18
C LYS A 39 17.54 -23.21 -16.25
N ILE A 40 17.75 -24.02 -17.27
CA ILE A 40 17.15 -25.35 -17.40
C ILE A 40 18.08 -26.36 -16.74
N LEU A 41 17.54 -27.09 -15.79
CA LEU A 41 18.27 -28.17 -15.10
C LEU A 41 18.32 -29.43 -15.97
N PRO A 42 19.25 -30.39 -15.68
CA PRO A 42 19.34 -31.65 -16.43
C PRO A 42 18.07 -32.49 -16.45
N ASP A 43 17.20 -32.35 -15.44
CA ASP A 43 15.90 -32.99 -15.34
C ASP A 43 14.77 -32.25 -16.08
N GLY A 44 15.10 -31.17 -16.81
CA GLY A 44 14.15 -30.34 -17.57
C GLY A 44 13.41 -29.28 -16.76
N ARG A 45 13.58 -29.21 -15.44
CA ARG A 45 12.99 -28.16 -14.61
C ARG A 45 13.66 -26.83 -14.88
N ARG A 46 12.86 -25.77 -14.85
CA ARG A 46 13.34 -24.38 -14.93
C ARG A 46 13.53 -23.82 -13.52
N MET A 47 14.69 -23.22 -13.28
CA MET A 47 14.96 -22.48 -12.05
C MET A 47 15.38 -21.04 -12.36
N VAL A 48 15.17 -20.16 -11.42
CA VAL A 48 15.76 -18.81 -11.46
C VAL A 48 17.15 -18.90 -10.84
N ALA A 49 18.17 -18.68 -11.64
CA ALA A 49 19.57 -18.79 -11.28
C ALA A 49 20.15 -17.44 -10.86
N TYR A 50 21.17 -17.48 -10.03
CA TYR A 50 21.90 -16.31 -9.54
C TYR A 50 23.42 -16.52 -9.67
N GLY A 51 24.20 -15.60 -9.12
CA GLY A 51 25.67 -15.64 -9.25
C GLY A 51 26.29 -16.93 -8.75
N GLY A 52 27.08 -17.58 -9.61
CA GLY A 52 27.73 -18.87 -9.38
C GLY A 52 27.00 -20.07 -9.99
N ASP A 53 25.69 -19.96 -10.28
CA ASP A 53 24.93 -21.07 -10.85
C ASP A 53 25.30 -21.44 -12.28
N PHE A 54 25.96 -20.53 -12.98
CA PHE A 54 26.53 -20.75 -14.32
C PHE A 54 28.04 -21.05 -14.30
N GLY A 55 28.64 -21.26 -13.11
CA GLY A 55 30.05 -21.47 -12.96
C GLY A 55 30.91 -20.20 -12.97
N ASP A 56 30.28 -19.05 -12.98
CA ASP A 56 30.89 -17.72 -12.98
C ASP A 56 31.64 -17.44 -11.67
N ARG A 57 32.81 -16.85 -11.78
CA ARG A 57 33.66 -16.43 -10.64
C ARG A 57 34.48 -15.18 -11.02
N PRO A 58 34.55 -14.16 -10.12
CA PRO A 58 33.83 -14.03 -8.84
C PRO A 58 32.32 -13.77 -9.03
N ASN A 59 31.51 -14.01 -7.99
CA ASN A 59 30.08 -13.72 -7.99
C ASN A 59 29.60 -13.27 -6.61
N LEU A 60 28.41 -12.66 -6.57
CA LEU A 60 27.75 -12.17 -5.35
C LEU A 60 26.54 -13.02 -4.96
N LYS A 61 26.42 -14.23 -5.51
CA LYS A 61 25.33 -15.17 -5.23
C LYS A 61 23.96 -14.51 -5.44
N ALA A 62 23.05 -14.64 -4.46
CA ALA A 62 21.69 -14.15 -4.53
C ALA A 62 21.56 -12.61 -4.39
N PHE A 63 22.65 -11.85 -4.44
CA PHE A 63 22.59 -10.38 -4.33
C PHE A 63 21.87 -9.70 -5.50
N CYS A 64 21.54 -10.44 -6.54
CA CYS A 64 20.71 -10.00 -7.67
C CYS A 64 19.18 -10.13 -7.41
N PHE A 65 18.76 -10.72 -6.28
CA PHE A 65 17.35 -10.83 -5.91
C PHE A 65 16.92 -9.64 -5.04
N ASN A 66 16.82 -8.50 -5.65
CA ASN A 66 16.51 -7.22 -5.01
C ASN A 66 15.28 -6.51 -5.63
N GLY A 67 14.47 -7.26 -6.36
CA GLY A 67 13.27 -6.73 -7.03
C GLY A 67 12.07 -6.53 -6.12
N VAL A 68 11.24 -5.56 -6.47
CA VAL A 68 9.86 -5.42 -5.99
C VAL A 68 9.01 -6.56 -6.54
N VAL A 69 9.29 -6.98 -7.78
CA VAL A 69 8.67 -8.15 -8.43
C VAL A 69 9.75 -9.19 -8.75
N MET A 70 9.32 -10.44 -8.93
CA MET A 70 10.21 -11.53 -9.29
C MET A 70 10.73 -11.41 -10.72
N SER A 71 11.71 -12.25 -11.09
CA SER A 71 12.32 -12.28 -12.44
C SER A 71 11.30 -12.53 -13.56
N ASP A 72 10.23 -13.27 -13.30
CA ASP A 72 9.12 -13.54 -14.21
C ASP A 72 8.00 -12.50 -14.17
N ARG A 73 8.18 -11.46 -13.37
CA ARG A 73 7.21 -10.38 -13.14
C ARG A 73 6.06 -10.75 -12.20
N GLU A 74 6.08 -11.92 -11.56
CA GLU A 74 5.13 -12.21 -10.50
C GLU A 74 5.26 -11.20 -9.35
N THR A 75 4.11 -10.78 -8.82
CA THR A 75 4.08 -9.79 -7.75
C THR A 75 4.46 -10.42 -6.41
N THR A 76 5.20 -9.68 -5.61
CA THR A 76 5.55 -10.05 -4.23
C THR A 76 4.75 -9.20 -3.23
N PRO A 77 4.75 -9.52 -1.95
CA PRO A 77 4.18 -8.64 -0.92
C PRO A 77 4.73 -7.21 -0.97
N LYS A 78 6.00 -7.02 -1.35
CA LYS A 78 6.64 -5.71 -1.54
C LYS A 78 5.94 -4.85 -2.59
N TYR A 79 5.45 -5.46 -3.66
CA TYR A 79 4.71 -4.76 -4.72
C TYR A 79 3.45 -4.08 -4.17
N TRP A 80 2.72 -4.76 -3.30
CA TRP A 80 1.48 -4.22 -2.74
C TRP A 80 1.75 -3.08 -1.75
N GLU A 81 2.83 -3.16 -0.99
CA GLU A 81 3.28 -2.06 -0.13
C GLU A 81 3.67 -0.83 -0.95
N VAL A 82 4.49 -1.01 -2.00
CA VAL A 82 4.88 0.07 -2.91
C VAL A 82 3.64 0.70 -3.56
N LYS A 83 2.72 -0.12 -4.08
CA LYS A 83 1.47 0.36 -4.68
C LYS A 83 0.66 1.22 -3.72
N LYS A 84 0.56 0.80 -2.44
CA LYS A 84 -0.18 1.52 -1.41
C LYS A 84 0.51 2.84 -1.04
N VAL A 85 1.82 2.81 -0.84
CA VAL A 85 2.60 3.99 -0.42
C VAL A 85 2.65 5.04 -1.53
N TYR A 86 2.79 4.61 -2.79
CA TYR A 86 2.84 5.49 -3.97
C TYR A 86 1.46 5.89 -4.50
N ALA A 87 0.37 5.44 -3.86
CA ALA A 87 -0.96 5.80 -4.33
C ALA A 87 -1.12 7.32 -4.38
N PRO A 88 -1.55 7.89 -5.53
CA PRO A 88 -1.73 9.34 -5.68
C PRO A 88 -2.93 9.86 -4.89
N VAL A 89 -3.79 8.97 -4.41
CA VAL A 89 -4.93 9.31 -3.55
C VAL A 89 -4.80 8.51 -2.25
N LYS A 90 -4.76 9.23 -1.12
CA LYS A 90 -4.76 8.62 0.22
C LYS A 90 -6.17 8.63 0.78
N LEU A 91 -6.63 7.47 1.26
CA LEU A 91 -7.90 7.32 1.96
C LEU A 91 -7.64 6.95 3.42
N GLU A 92 -8.26 7.69 4.32
CA GLU A 92 -8.17 7.45 5.77
C GLU A 92 -9.58 7.48 6.38
N MET A 93 -9.85 6.54 7.28
CA MET A 93 -11.10 6.57 8.05
C MET A 93 -11.07 7.78 8.99
N GLU A 94 -12.13 8.57 8.96
CA GLU A 94 -12.31 9.66 9.91
C GLU A 94 -12.86 9.08 11.23
N LYS A 95 -11.96 8.90 12.19
CA LYS A 95 -12.33 8.51 13.55
C LYS A 95 -12.84 9.75 14.27
N ASP A 96 -14.03 9.67 14.87
CA ASP A 96 -14.44 10.66 15.85
C ASP A 96 -13.44 10.63 17.02
N LEU A 97 -12.61 11.63 17.13
CA LEU A 97 -11.95 11.95 18.37
C LEU A 97 -13.03 12.49 19.30
N GLN A 98 -13.79 11.63 19.97
CA GLN A 98 -14.55 12.07 21.12
C GLN A 98 -13.53 12.53 22.16
N VAL A 99 -13.44 13.85 22.32
CA VAL A 99 -12.76 14.46 23.46
C VAL A 99 -13.58 14.07 24.70
N PHE A 100 -13.15 13.01 25.37
CA PHE A 100 -13.75 12.63 26.65
C PHE A 100 -13.41 13.71 27.68
N PRO A 101 -14.40 14.21 28.44
CA PRO A 101 -14.11 14.97 29.64
C PRO A 101 -13.26 14.10 30.58
N LYS A 102 -12.26 14.72 31.20
CA LYS A 102 -11.20 14.07 32.00
C LYS A 102 -11.67 13.43 33.32
N GLU A 103 -12.90 13.03 33.45
CA GLU A 103 -13.42 12.42 34.67
C GLU A 103 -14.28 11.21 34.32
N GLN A 104 -13.71 10.09 34.52
CA GLN A 104 -14.19 8.71 34.75
C GLN A 104 -13.55 7.68 33.82
N ASP A 105 -12.86 6.73 34.45
CA ASP A 105 -12.24 5.54 33.84
C ASP A 105 -13.26 4.62 33.15
N VAL A 106 -13.64 4.93 31.91
CA VAL A 106 -14.34 3.98 31.06
C VAL A 106 -13.39 3.61 29.92
N PHE A 107 -12.76 2.46 30.03
CA PHE A 107 -12.03 1.83 28.93
C PHE A 107 -13.00 1.46 27.81
N LEU A 108 -13.30 2.42 26.93
CA LEU A 108 -13.90 2.09 25.64
C LEU A 108 -12.81 1.48 24.76
N LYS A 109 -12.96 0.21 24.41
CA LYS A 109 -12.10 -0.44 23.44
C LYS A 109 -12.24 0.31 22.10
N GLU A 110 -11.12 0.60 21.45
CA GLU A 110 -11.02 1.32 20.17
C GLU A 110 -11.91 0.74 19.03
N GLN A 111 -12.54 -0.41 19.27
CA GLN A 111 -13.32 -1.20 18.33
C GLN A 111 -14.80 -0.76 18.18
N ASP A 112 -15.30 0.13 19.04
CA ASP A 112 -16.74 0.45 19.08
C ASP A 112 -17.13 1.77 18.40
N VAL A 113 -16.20 2.53 17.86
CA VAL A 113 -16.49 3.77 17.16
C VAL A 113 -16.58 3.52 15.65
N LEU A 114 -17.79 3.52 15.12
CA LEU A 114 -17.99 3.46 13.67
C LEU A 114 -17.44 4.76 13.05
N PRO A 115 -16.59 4.65 12.00
CA PRO A 115 -16.08 5.83 11.32
C PRO A 115 -17.25 6.59 10.68
N LYS A 116 -17.27 7.92 10.83
CA LYS A 116 -18.31 8.77 10.25
C LYS A 116 -18.09 9.09 8.78
N GLY A 117 -16.84 8.99 8.31
CA GLY A 117 -16.52 9.37 6.95
C GLY A 117 -15.12 8.88 6.52
N LEU A 118 -14.79 9.26 5.30
CA LEU A 118 -13.47 9.08 4.71
C LEU A 118 -12.83 10.43 4.46
N ARG A 119 -11.60 10.58 4.87
CA ARG A 119 -10.74 11.67 4.47
C ARG A 119 -10.00 11.26 3.20
N VAL A 120 -10.09 12.10 2.17
CA VAL A 120 -9.50 11.88 0.84
C VAL A 120 -8.44 12.93 0.61
N THR A 121 -7.18 12.54 0.58
CA THR A 121 -6.05 13.45 0.28
C THR A 121 -5.58 13.22 -1.15
N ASN A 122 -5.59 14.28 -1.95
CA ASN A 122 -5.05 14.28 -3.30
C ASN A 122 -3.54 14.55 -3.25
N ARG A 123 -2.72 13.53 -3.52
CA ARG A 123 -1.26 13.61 -3.56
C ARG A 123 -0.71 13.94 -4.95
N ASN A 124 -1.57 14.11 -5.96
CA ASN A 124 -1.11 14.60 -7.26
C ASN A 124 -0.58 16.02 -7.14
N HIS A 125 0.34 16.38 -8.03
CA HIS A 125 0.93 17.73 -8.07
C HIS A 125 0.18 18.69 -9.01
N HIS A 126 -0.53 18.17 -10.02
CA HIS A 126 -1.03 18.98 -11.11
C HIS A 126 -2.47 18.67 -11.53
N ILE A 127 -3.07 17.60 -11.03
CA ILE A 127 -4.42 17.20 -11.42
C ILE A 127 -5.32 17.03 -10.19
N GLY A 128 -6.58 17.43 -10.32
CA GLY A 128 -7.64 17.16 -9.35
C GLY A 128 -8.10 15.70 -9.39
N LEU A 129 -9.17 15.38 -8.67
CA LEU A 129 -9.71 14.02 -8.59
C LEU A 129 -10.88 13.76 -9.56
N GLU A 130 -11.20 14.67 -10.47
CA GLU A 130 -12.37 14.60 -11.36
C GLU A 130 -12.35 13.38 -12.30
N GLY A 131 -11.15 12.86 -12.61
CA GLY A 131 -10.97 11.65 -13.43
C GLY A 131 -10.93 10.35 -12.65
N TYR A 132 -11.03 10.38 -11.32
CA TYR A 132 -10.94 9.21 -10.48
C TYR A 132 -12.33 8.65 -10.15
N ARG A 133 -12.40 7.34 -9.94
CA ARG A 133 -13.61 6.64 -9.48
C ARG A 133 -13.34 5.97 -8.14
N CYS A 134 -14.23 6.13 -7.19
CA CYS A 134 -14.15 5.46 -5.88
C CYS A 134 -15.09 4.26 -5.85
N LEU A 135 -14.55 3.08 -6.05
CA LEU A 135 -15.27 1.81 -5.94
C LEU A 135 -15.10 1.23 -4.56
N TRP A 136 -16.16 0.73 -3.96
CA TRP A 136 -16.13 0.09 -2.66
C TRP A 136 -16.73 -1.31 -2.70
N THR A 137 -16.29 -2.16 -1.80
CA THR A 137 -16.82 -3.51 -1.60
C THR A 137 -16.89 -3.80 -0.11
N LEU A 138 -18.07 -4.22 0.36
CA LEU A 138 -18.25 -4.76 1.70
C LEU A 138 -18.01 -6.27 1.66
N ILE A 139 -17.09 -6.71 2.51
CA ILE A 139 -16.76 -8.13 2.68
C ILE A 139 -17.02 -8.50 4.14
N GLU A 140 -17.81 -9.54 4.37
CA GLU A 140 -18.09 -10.09 5.68
C GLU A 140 -17.73 -11.59 5.69
N ASN A 141 -16.89 -12.01 6.64
CA ASN A 141 -16.40 -13.39 6.73
C ASN A 141 -15.86 -13.95 5.40
N GLY A 142 -15.11 -13.13 4.65
CA GLY A 142 -14.54 -13.49 3.36
C GLY A 142 -15.52 -13.51 2.18
N LYS A 143 -16.82 -13.25 2.42
CA LYS A 143 -17.83 -13.19 1.37
C LYS A 143 -18.15 -11.74 1.00
N LYS A 144 -18.24 -11.47 -0.30
CA LYS A 144 -18.65 -10.19 -0.83
C LYS A 144 -20.16 -10.02 -0.61
N MET A 145 -20.54 -9.03 0.19
CA MET A 145 -21.92 -8.74 0.56
C MET A 145 -22.53 -7.65 -0.31
N LYS A 146 -21.82 -6.55 -0.50
CA LYS A 146 -22.31 -5.38 -1.24
C LYS A 146 -21.15 -4.67 -1.93
N GLN A 147 -21.44 -3.95 -2.98
CA GLN A 147 -20.48 -3.10 -3.67
C GLN A 147 -21.19 -1.89 -4.26
N GLY A 148 -20.43 -0.88 -4.59
CA GLY A 148 -20.95 0.33 -5.22
C GLY A 148 -19.85 1.30 -5.57
N GLU A 149 -20.29 2.48 -5.97
CA GLU A 149 -19.42 3.60 -6.29
C GLU A 149 -19.82 4.79 -5.40
N LEU A 150 -18.84 5.56 -4.94
CA LEU A 150 -19.04 6.80 -4.21
C LEU A 150 -18.57 7.96 -5.07
N ALA A 151 -19.31 9.06 -5.01
CA ALA A 151 -18.86 10.31 -5.60
C ALA A 151 -17.67 10.85 -4.82
N LEU A 152 -16.56 11.09 -5.52
CA LEU A 152 -15.40 11.74 -4.92
C LEU A 152 -15.67 13.24 -4.76
N PRO A 153 -15.19 13.86 -3.67
CA PRO A 153 -15.22 15.31 -3.55
C PRO A 153 -14.26 15.92 -4.59
N SER A 154 -14.53 17.15 -5.01
CA SER A 154 -13.56 17.94 -5.76
C SER A 154 -12.44 18.34 -4.82
N VAL A 155 -11.25 17.78 -5.04
CA VAL A 155 -10.05 18.01 -4.21
C VAL A 155 -8.91 18.43 -5.11
N ALA A 156 -8.45 19.65 -4.93
CA ALA A 156 -7.33 20.18 -5.69
C ALA A 156 -6.00 19.44 -5.35
N PRO A 157 -4.97 19.56 -6.18
CA PRO A 157 -3.65 18.99 -5.90
C PRO A 157 -3.11 19.40 -4.53
N GLY A 158 -2.67 18.43 -3.74
CA GLY A 158 -2.13 18.65 -2.39
C GLY A 158 -3.16 18.89 -1.30
N GLU A 159 -4.44 18.99 -1.63
CA GLU A 159 -5.50 19.25 -0.66
C GLU A 159 -6.17 17.97 -0.13
N THR A 160 -6.99 18.16 0.89
CA THR A 160 -7.76 17.08 1.55
C THR A 160 -9.23 17.47 1.61
N GLY A 161 -10.10 16.57 1.19
CA GLY A 161 -11.55 16.65 1.32
C GLY A 161 -12.10 15.51 2.17
N THR A 162 -13.41 15.57 2.46
CA THR A 162 -14.11 14.51 3.19
C THR A 162 -15.27 13.98 2.37
N MET A 163 -15.62 12.71 2.56
CA MET A 163 -16.78 12.07 1.95
C MET A 163 -17.44 11.11 2.93
N ALA A 164 -18.75 10.97 2.80
CA ALA A 164 -19.50 10.01 3.61
C ALA A 164 -19.15 8.56 3.25
N LEU A 165 -19.19 7.69 4.23
CA LEU A 165 -19.18 6.25 3.99
C LEU A 165 -20.47 5.80 3.32
N PRO A 166 -20.45 4.67 2.58
CA PRO A 166 -21.65 4.09 2.03
C PRO A 166 -22.61 3.69 3.17
N ASP A 167 -23.91 3.95 2.98
CA ASP A 167 -24.93 3.50 3.93
C ASP A 167 -25.05 1.96 3.84
N VAL A 168 -24.39 1.27 4.75
CA VAL A 168 -24.42 -0.18 4.88
C VAL A 168 -24.73 -0.57 6.32
N LYS A 169 -25.79 -1.35 6.48
CA LYS A 169 -26.07 -1.97 7.78
C LYS A 169 -25.07 -3.09 8.03
N ILE A 170 -24.23 -2.94 9.04
CA ILE A 170 -23.34 -3.99 9.52
C ILE A 170 -24.12 -4.79 10.57
N ASN A 171 -24.37 -6.06 10.30
CA ASN A 171 -24.98 -6.94 11.29
C ASN A 171 -23.93 -7.16 12.39
N LYS A 172 -24.09 -6.49 13.52
CA LYS A 172 -23.37 -6.88 14.74
C LYS A 172 -23.90 -8.24 15.16
N GLN A 173 -23.20 -9.31 14.83
CA GLN A 173 -23.44 -10.58 15.49
C GLN A 173 -22.95 -10.45 16.94
N ALA A 174 -23.89 -10.71 17.85
CA ALA A 174 -23.65 -10.79 19.27
C ALA A 174 -22.67 -11.94 19.62
#